data_99138ebde57c36307b8bc6657aacf77e
#
_entry.id   99138ebde57c36307b8bc6657aacf77e
#
_cell.length_a   1.000
_cell.length_b   1.000
_cell.length_c   1.000
_cell.angle_alpha   90.00
_cell.angle_beta   90.00
_cell.angle_gamma   90.00
#
_symmetry.space_group_name_H-M   'P 1'
#
loop_
_entity.id
_entity.type
_entity.pdbx_description
1 polymer ?
#
loop_
_entity_poly.entity_id
_entity_poly.type
_entity_poly.pdbx_seq_one_letter_code
_entity_poly.pdbx_strand_id
1 'polypeptide(L)'
;PIGHSAMATYPWNFAAWNPERTLAVLSIHGDSPRTHLTGYGRANLDWGTRTIEGIPSLMVMGEDEWWEDRLITSFDYRREYPNAPLSFLADAGHGHFDISDELIDYLSLFLKKTVEYRLPEHSSVNSGRSKEWLAGRPLAKE
;
A
#
# COMPACT_ATOMS: atom_id res chain seq x y z
N PRO A 1 1.37 5.43 -4.80
CA PRO A 1 1.51 4.56 -5.97
C PRO A 1 0.55 3.37 -5.92
N ILE A 2 0.17 2.88 -7.09
CA ILE A 2 -0.76 1.76 -7.28
C ILE A 2 -0.10 0.77 -8.22
N GLY A 3 -0.25 -0.52 -7.95
CA GLY A 3 0.20 -1.59 -8.82
C GLY A 3 -0.72 -2.79 -8.77
N HIS A 4 -0.86 -3.48 -9.89
CA HIS A 4 -1.64 -4.70 -10.04
C HIS A 4 -0.72 -5.87 -10.40
N SER A 5 -1.01 -7.06 -9.85
CA SER A 5 -0.29 -8.31 -10.17
C SER A 5 1.22 -8.18 -9.92
N ALA A 6 2.05 -8.61 -10.84
CA ALA A 6 3.50 -8.49 -10.78
C ALA A 6 4.00 -7.04 -10.59
N MET A 7 3.25 -6.06 -11.08
CA MET A 7 3.58 -4.64 -10.91
C MET A 7 3.28 -4.11 -9.50
N ALA A 8 2.58 -4.87 -8.67
CA ALA A 8 2.25 -4.47 -7.30
C ALA A 8 3.45 -4.47 -6.34
N THR A 9 4.58 -5.04 -6.74
CA THR A 9 5.85 -4.92 -6.03
C THR A 9 6.43 -3.49 -6.08
N TYR A 10 6.22 -2.78 -7.18
CA TYR A 10 6.79 -1.43 -7.37
C TYR A 10 6.24 -0.37 -6.40
N PRO A 11 4.93 -0.32 -6.09
CA PRO A 11 4.40 0.60 -5.10
C PRO A 11 5.07 0.50 -3.73
N TRP A 12 5.34 -0.72 -3.26
CA TRP A 12 6.04 -0.96 -2.00
C TRP A 12 7.46 -0.41 -2.04
N ASN A 13 8.20 -0.77 -3.09
CA ASN A 13 9.56 -0.29 -3.27
C ASN A 13 9.61 1.22 -3.40
N PHE A 14 8.72 1.82 -4.20
CA PHE A 14 8.65 3.27 -4.33
C PHE A 14 8.41 3.96 -2.98
N ALA A 15 7.48 3.44 -2.19
CA ALA A 15 7.17 3.99 -0.87
C ALA A 15 8.35 3.90 0.10
N ALA A 16 9.07 2.78 0.10
CA ALA A 16 10.25 2.61 0.96
C ALA A 16 11.41 3.57 0.60
N TRP A 17 11.57 3.91 -0.68
CA TRP A 17 12.62 4.84 -1.13
C TRP A 17 12.21 6.30 -1.15
N ASN A 18 10.90 6.58 -1.23
CA ASN A 18 10.35 7.94 -1.33
C ASN A 18 9.17 8.13 -0.36
N PRO A 19 9.35 7.89 0.95
CA PRO A 19 8.25 7.95 1.90
C PRO A 19 7.61 9.34 1.96
N GLU A 20 8.42 10.39 1.84
CA GLU A 20 7.97 11.78 1.85
C GLU A 20 7.17 12.19 0.61
N ARG A 21 7.22 11.39 -0.46
CA ARG A 21 6.48 11.62 -1.71
C ARG A 21 5.34 10.62 -1.90
N THR A 22 5.09 9.77 -0.91
CA THR A 22 4.10 8.71 -0.98
C THR A 22 2.91 9.05 -0.10
N LEU A 23 1.76 9.30 -0.71
CA LEU A 23 0.50 9.51 -0.01
C LEU A 23 -0.07 8.21 0.52
N ALA A 24 -0.13 7.20 -0.33
CA ALA A 24 -0.64 5.86 -0.03
C ALA A 24 0.00 4.81 -0.94
N VAL A 25 -0.09 3.54 -0.53
CA VAL A 25 0.25 2.37 -1.35
C VAL A 25 -0.98 1.52 -1.57
N LEU A 26 -1.20 1.09 -2.81
CA LEU A 26 -2.24 0.15 -3.20
C LEU A 26 -1.57 -1.01 -3.96
N SER A 27 -1.61 -2.20 -3.38
CA SER A 27 -1.18 -3.45 -4.00
C SER A 27 -2.42 -4.28 -4.31
N ILE A 28 -2.78 -4.36 -5.59
CA ILE A 28 -3.98 -5.05 -6.04
C ILE A 28 -3.57 -6.37 -6.65
N HIS A 29 -4.06 -7.48 -6.09
CA HIS A 29 -3.77 -8.84 -6.54
C HIS A 29 -2.27 -9.12 -6.68
N GLY A 30 -1.45 -8.56 -5.77
CA GLY A 30 0.00 -8.57 -5.88
C GLY A 30 0.73 -8.98 -4.60
N ASP A 31 2.00 -8.64 -4.55
CA ASP A 31 2.89 -9.02 -3.47
C ASP A 31 2.75 -8.13 -2.23
N SER A 32 3.27 -8.62 -1.13
CA SER A 32 3.38 -7.93 0.16
C SER A 32 4.64 -7.06 0.22
N PRO A 33 4.75 -6.18 1.23
CA PRO A 33 5.96 -5.42 1.46
C PRO A 33 7.19 -6.34 1.58
N ARG A 34 8.32 -5.92 1.03
CA ARG A 34 9.60 -6.64 1.06
C ARG A 34 9.62 -7.99 0.36
N THR A 35 8.55 -8.39 -0.32
CA THR A 35 8.48 -9.66 -1.02
C THR A 35 8.34 -9.48 -2.52
N HIS A 36 8.68 -10.53 -3.23
CA HIS A 36 8.58 -10.60 -4.68
C HIS A 36 8.24 -12.04 -5.05
N LEU A 37 7.15 -12.55 -4.51
CA LEU A 37 6.71 -13.94 -4.70
C LEU A 37 6.35 -14.23 -6.17
N THR A 38 5.82 -13.20 -6.85
CA THR A 38 5.53 -13.26 -8.29
C THR A 38 6.73 -12.96 -9.17
N GLY A 39 7.87 -12.81 -8.58
CA GLY A 39 9.08 -12.13 -9.06
C GLY A 39 9.77 -12.58 -10.31
N TYR A 40 9.19 -13.44 -11.11
CA TYR A 40 9.81 -13.90 -12.36
C TYR A 40 11.31 -14.27 -12.18
N GLY A 41 11.65 -14.88 -11.04
CA GLY A 41 13.02 -15.27 -10.69
C GLY A 41 13.97 -14.14 -10.30
N ARG A 42 13.48 -12.92 -10.09
CA ARG A 42 14.30 -11.80 -9.59
C ARG A 42 14.34 -11.80 -8.07
N ALA A 43 15.47 -11.41 -7.53
CA ALA A 43 15.58 -11.18 -6.09
C ALA A 43 14.76 -9.99 -5.64
N ASN A 44 14.26 -10.05 -4.40
CA ASN A 44 13.67 -8.88 -3.74
C ASN A 44 14.71 -7.77 -3.60
N LEU A 45 14.27 -6.52 -3.71
CA LEU A 45 15.13 -5.40 -3.36
C LEU A 45 15.39 -5.40 -1.85
N ASP A 46 16.63 -5.23 -1.50
CA ASP A 46 17.00 -5.05 -0.10
C ASP A 46 16.63 -3.62 0.35
N TRP A 47 15.66 -3.51 1.22
CA TRP A 47 15.24 -2.22 1.78
C TRP A 47 16.22 -1.69 2.84
N GLY A 48 17.14 -2.52 3.33
CA GLY A 48 17.98 -2.17 4.47
C GLY A 48 17.11 -1.80 5.68
N THR A 49 17.33 -0.62 6.24
CA THR A 49 16.54 -0.09 7.37
C THR A 49 15.25 0.66 6.97
N ARG A 50 14.93 0.69 5.67
CA ARG A 50 13.74 1.42 5.19
C ARG A 50 12.47 0.69 5.55
N THR A 51 11.46 1.48 5.89
CA THR A 51 10.11 0.99 6.22
C THR A 51 9.06 1.83 5.50
N ILE A 52 7.82 1.36 5.55
CA ILE A 52 6.64 2.11 5.12
C ILE A 52 5.78 2.55 6.31
N GLU A 53 6.37 2.63 7.51
CA GLU A 53 5.67 3.12 8.69
C GLU A 53 5.10 4.53 8.44
N GLY A 54 3.88 4.75 8.92
CA GLY A 54 3.15 6.00 8.69
C GLY A 54 2.59 6.20 7.28
N ILE A 55 2.77 5.25 6.34
CA ILE A 55 2.20 5.33 4.99
C ILE A 55 0.97 4.42 4.91
N PRO A 56 -0.25 4.97 4.77
CA PRO A 56 -1.45 4.18 4.56
C PRO A 56 -1.29 3.26 3.36
N SER A 57 -1.48 1.98 3.62
CA SER A 57 -1.25 0.95 2.62
C SER A 57 -2.41 -0.03 2.60
N LEU A 58 -2.83 -0.43 1.41
CA LEU A 58 -3.90 -1.39 1.21
C LEU A 58 -3.41 -2.51 0.30
N MET A 59 -3.59 -3.73 0.75
CA MET A 59 -3.41 -4.94 -0.03
C MET A 59 -4.78 -5.53 -0.34
N VAL A 60 -5.08 -5.72 -1.62
CA VAL A 60 -6.31 -6.34 -2.12
C VAL A 60 -5.98 -7.71 -2.67
N MET A 61 -6.82 -8.68 -2.36
CA MET A 61 -6.72 -10.04 -2.92
C MET A 61 -8.12 -10.57 -3.22
N GLY A 62 -8.32 -11.08 -4.42
CA GLY A 62 -9.56 -11.73 -4.81
C GLY A 62 -9.75 -13.08 -4.11
N GLU A 63 -10.98 -13.43 -3.79
CA GLU A 63 -11.30 -14.70 -3.15
C GLU A 63 -10.93 -15.89 -4.02
N ASP A 64 -11.16 -15.81 -5.33
CA ASP A 64 -10.91 -16.90 -6.28
C ASP A 64 -9.43 -17.05 -6.66
N GLU A 65 -8.56 -16.15 -6.17
CA GLU A 65 -7.11 -16.25 -6.36
C GLU A 65 -6.35 -16.26 -5.03
N TRP A 66 -6.99 -16.65 -3.94
CA TRP A 66 -6.44 -16.57 -2.59
C TRP A 66 -5.06 -17.23 -2.48
N TRP A 67 -4.08 -16.46 -2.02
CA TRP A 67 -2.71 -16.93 -1.85
C TRP A 67 -2.19 -16.56 -0.45
N GLU A 68 -2.18 -17.54 0.45
CA GLU A 68 -1.85 -17.33 1.86
C GLU A 68 -0.43 -16.79 2.09
N ASP A 69 0.55 -17.23 1.32
CA ASP A 69 1.95 -16.80 1.49
C ASP A 69 2.09 -15.27 1.38
N ARG A 70 1.32 -14.63 0.52
CA ARG A 70 1.30 -13.17 0.42
C ARG A 70 0.72 -12.52 1.67
N LEU A 71 -0.30 -13.10 2.23
CA LEU A 71 -0.95 -12.59 3.44
C LEU A 71 -0.08 -12.81 4.68
N ILE A 72 0.47 -14.00 4.85
CA ILE A 72 1.34 -14.33 5.99
C ILE A 72 2.51 -13.35 6.05
N THR A 73 3.22 -13.12 4.94
CA THR A 73 4.34 -12.19 4.89
C THR A 73 3.92 -10.74 5.17
N SER A 74 2.71 -10.35 4.77
CA SER A 74 2.16 -9.03 5.09
C SER A 74 1.80 -8.89 6.57
N PHE A 75 1.25 -9.93 7.19
CA PHE A 75 0.99 -9.95 8.63
C PHE A 75 2.28 -9.93 9.43
N ASP A 76 3.32 -10.66 9.00
CA ASP A 76 4.63 -10.63 9.64
C ASP A 76 5.26 -9.25 9.54
N TYR A 77 5.17 -8.59 8.38
CA TYR A 77 5.60 -7.21 8.23
C TYR A 77 4.88 -6.26 9.20
N ARG A 78 3.56 -6.38 9.30
CA ARG A 78 2.77 -5.55 10.23
C ARG A 78 3.10 -5.84 11.70
N ARG A 79 3.48 -7.07 12.03
CA ARG A 79 3.91 -7.44 13.39
C ARG A 79 5.28 -6.85 13.72
N GLU A 80 6.21 -6.85 12.76
CA GLU A 80 7.54 -6.25 12.89
C GLU A 80 7.47 -4.71 12.96
N TYR A 81 6.55 -4.11 12.19
CA TYR A 81 6.35 -2.67 12.09
C TYR A 81 4.93 -2.27 12.49
N PRO A 82 4.63 -2.20 13.79
CA PRO A 82 3.26 -1.98 14.27
C PRO A 82 2.67 -0.61 13.91
N ASN A 83 3.52 0.36 13.57
CA ASN A 83 3.09 1.68 13.09
C ASN A 83 2.90 1.74 11.57
N ALA A 84 3.06 0.63 10.84
CA ALA A 84 2.71 0.55 9.44
C ALA A 84 1.19 0.37 9.30
N PRO A 85 0.45 1.37 8.80
CA PRO A 85 -1.01 1.29 8.64
C PRO A 85 -1.35 0.46 7.39
N LEU A 86 -1.04 -0.83 7.45
CA LEU A 86 -1.29 -1.79 6.39
C LEU A 86 -2.63 -2.47 6.62
N SER A 87 -3.55 -2.26 5.68
CA SER A 87 -4.90 -2.83 5.66
C SER A 87 -5.02 -3.92 4.59
N PHE A 88 -5.98 -4.81 4.78
CA PHE A 88 -6.26 -5.91 3.87
C PHE A 88 -7.72 -5.87 3.43
N LEU A 89 -7.95 -6.13 2.16
CA LEU A 89 -9.28 -6.28 1.58
C LEU A 89 -9.34 -7.61 0.84
N ALA A 90 -10.28 -8.47 1.26
CA ALA A 90 -10.68 -9.63 0.47
C ALA A 90 -11.80 -9.19 -0.49
N ASP A 91 -11.55 -9.32 -1.78
CA ASP A 91 -12.54 -9.00 -2.83
C ASP A 91 -13.34 -10.26 -3.15
N ALA A 92 -14.51 -10.37 -2.51
CA ALA A 92 -15.32 -11.58 -2.50
C ALA A 92 -15.90 -11.91 -3.88
N GLY A 93 -15.80 -13.18 -4.29
CA GLY A 93 -16.32 -13.67 -5.56
C GLY A 93 -15.57 -13.18 -6.80
N HIS A 94 -14.38 -12.62 -6.62
CA HIS A 94 -13.57 -12.10 -7.72
C HIS A 94 -12.20 -12.77 -7.80
N GLY A 95 -11.70 -12.89 -9.01
CA GLY A 95 -10.38 -13.41 -9.35
C GLY A 95 -9.40 -12.31 -9.73
N HIS A 96 -8.27 -12.73 -10.29
CA HIS A 96 -7.10 -11.89 -10.54
C HIS A 96 -7.32 -10.68 -11.45
N PHE A 97 -8.23 -10.79 -12.40
CA PHE A 97 -8.49 -9.75 -13.41
C PHE A 97 -9.88 -9.15 -13.31
N ASP A 98 -10.62 -9.54 -12.28
CA ASP A 98 -11.96 -9.00 -12.08
C ASP A 98 -11.88 -7.61 -11.46
N ILE A 99 -12.80 -6.78 -11.89
CA ILE A 99 -12.97 -5.41 -11.36
C ILE A 99 -14.45 -5.22 -11.11
N SER A 100 -14.80 -4.87 -9.88
CA SER A 100 -16.18 -4.53 -9.50
C SER A 100 -16.34 -3.04 -9.20
N ASP A 101 -17.56 -2.55 -9.28
CA ASP A 101 -17.87 -1.19 -8.88
C ASP A 101 -17.63 -1.01 -7.38
N GLU A 102 -17.92 -2.02 -6.57
CA GLU A 102 -17.70 -2.07 -5.14
C GLU A 102 -16.21 -1.91 -4.78
N LEU A 103 -15.33 -2.62 -5.51
CA LEU A 103 -13.88 -2.49 -5.34
C LEU A 103 -13.43 -1.07 -5.69
N ILE A 104 -13.88 -0.51 -6.81
CA ILE A 104 -13.55 0.85 -7.23
C ILE A 104 -14.00 1.88 -6.20
N ASP A 105 -15.21 1.74 -5.69
CA ASP A 105 -15.76 2.63 -4.66
C ASP A 105 -14.95 2.57 -3.36
N TYR A 106 -14.56 1.36 -2.94
CA TYR A 106 -13.72 1.18 -1.77
C TYR A 106 -12.33 1.81 -1.94
N LEU A 107 -11.67 1.57 -3.08
CA LEU A 107 -10.36 2.17 -3.39
C LEU A 107 -10.44 3.70 -3.43
N SER A 108 -11.50 4.23 -4.01
CA SER A 108 -11.78 5.66 -4.07
C SER A 108 -11.97 6.26 -2.69
N LEU A 109 -12.74 5.58 -1.83
CA LEU A 109 -12.94 5.98 -0.43
C LEU A 109 -11.63 5.94 0.35
N PHE A 110 -10.84 4.87 0.21
CA PHE A 110 -9.54 4.74 0.85
C PHE A 110 -8.61 5.90 0.48
N LEU A 111 -8.50 6.21 -0.81
CA LEU A 111 -7.67 7.33 -1.28
C LEU A 111 -8.19 8.68 -0.77
N LYS A 112 -9.52 8.89 -0.83
CA LYS A 112 -10.14 10.12 -0.32
C LYS A 112 -9.82 10.32 1.16
N LYS A 113 -10.01 9.28 1.98
CA LYS A 113 -9.69 9.33 3.41
C LYS A 113 -8.20 9.57 3.66
N THR A 114 -7.33 8.93 2.89
CA THR A 114 -5.89 9.18 3.00
C THR A 114 -5.54 10.64 2.70
N VAL A 115 -6.16 11.24 1.68
CA VAL A 115 -5.99 12.67 1.38
C VAL A 115 -6.46 13.53 2.54
N GLU A 116 -7.68 13.30 3.04
CA GLU A 116 -8.26 14.06 4.14
C GLU A 116 -7.36 14.06 5.40
N TYR A 117 -6.78 12.90 5.74
CA TYR A 117 -5.98 12.76 6.96
C TYR A 117 -4.51 13.15 6.80
N ARG A 118 -3.95 13.05 5.61
CA ARG A 118 -2.51 13.27 5.40
C ARG A 118 -2.17 14.60 4.77
N LEU A 119 -3.07 15.22 4.00
CA LEU A 119 -2.82 16.51 3.39
C LEU A 119 -3.41 17.65 4.22
N PRO A 120 -2.70 18.77 4.39
CA PRO A 120 -3.25 19.97 5.01
C PRO A 120 -4.44 20.50 4.19
N GLU A 121 -5.42 21.08 4.84
CA GLU A 121 -6.68 21.57 4.23
C GLU A 121 -6.49 22.55 3.05
N HIS A 122 -5.30 23.13 2.89
CA HIS A 122 -5.00 24.14 1.85
C HIS A 122 -3.86 23.75 0.92
N SER A 123 -3.41 22.51 0.94
CA SER A 123 -2.37 22.09 -0.01
C SER A 123 -2.97 21.85 -1.39
N SER A 124 -2.71 22.76 -2.32
CA SER A 124 -2.92 22.43 -3.73
C SER A 124 -1.97 21.27 -4.09
N VAL A 125 -2.49 20.24 -4.71
CA VAL A 125 -1.75 19.06 -5.19
C VAL A 125 -0.58 19.44 -6.12
N ASN A 126 -0.56 20.67 -6.61
CA ASN A 126 0.44 21.21 -7.53
C ASN A 126 1.66 21.87 -6.87
N SER A 127 1.67 22.08 -5.56
CA SER A 127 2.88 22.59 -4.92
C SER A 127 3.82 21.43 -4.64
N GLY A 128 4.91 21.31 -5.39
CA GLY A 128 6.01 20.37 -5.15
C GLY A 128 6.69 20.57 -3.78
N ARG A 129 5.95 20.88 -2.76
CA ARG A 129 6.28 21.10 -1.37
C ARG A 129 5.77 19.91 -0.58
N SER A 130 6.45 19.41 0.26
CA SER A 130 7.63 19.55 1.08
C SER A 130 7.78 18.25 1.87
N LYS A 131 8.99 17.81 2.06
CA LYS A 131 9.37 16.62 2.81
C LYS A 131 8.79 16.58 4.24
N GLU A 132 8.47 17.73 4.81
CA GLU A 132 8.13 17.86 6.23
C GLU A 132 6.73 17.40 6.61
N TRP A 133 5.75 17.52 5.76
CA TRP A 133 4.37 17.27 6.16
C TRP A 133 3.83 15.87 5.83
N LEU A 134 4.47 15.10 4.95
CA LEU A 134 4.17 13.68 4.81
C LEU A 134 4.81 12.83 5.91
N ALA A 135 5.98 13.26 6.41
CA ALA A 135 6.71 12.56 7.48
C ALA A 135 6.16 12.82 8.89
N GLY A 136 5.34 13.86 9.08
CA GLY A 136 5.03 14.40 10.41
C GLY A 136 3.65 14.12 10.98
N ARG A 137 2.74 13.42 10.27
CA ARG A 137 1.42 13.11 10.84
C ARG A 137 1.28 11.63 11.13
N PRO A 138 1.46 11.20 12.39
CA PRO A 138 0.93 9.91 12.80
C PRO A 138 -0.59 9.91 12.56
N LEU A 139 -1.14 8.78 12.10
CA LEU A 139 -2.58 8.58 12.10
C LEU A 139 -3.10 8.90 13.50
N ALA A 140 -4.15 9.71 13.60
CA ALA A 140 -4.79 10.00 14.86
C ALA A 140 -5.08 8.67 15.57
N LYS A 141 -4.59 8.54 16.80
CA LYS A 141 -4.98 7.43 17.66
C LYS A 141 -6.45 7.68 18.01
N GLU A 142 -7.35 6.79 17.55
CA GLU A 142 -8.67 6.65 18.11
C GLU A 142 -8.56 6.10 19.53
#